data_4d75786340fd4b492e9c07c5e5968a46
#
_entry.id   4d75786340fd4b492e9c07c5e5968a46
#
_cell.length_a   1.000
_cell.length_b   1.000
_cell.length_c   1.000
_cell.angle_alpha   90.00
_cell.angle_beta   90.00
_cell.angle_gamma   90.00
#
_symmetry.space_group_name_H-M   'P 1'
#
loop_
_entity.id
_entity.type
_entity.pdbx_description
1 polymer ?
#
loop_
_entity_poly.entity_id
_entity_poly.type
_entity_poly.pdbx_seq_one_letter_code
_entity_poly.pdbx_strand_id
1 'polypeptide(L)'
;MENKKVKIFNDHFEEALTDIPHLKFLEFEEEDLDRKSNQIEVNGSDGVLQGPMNFGPFNLILRFSYKGTDYKEYRLAKEKLRQLINRRDPYFVWHSDMPGKKYAVIPEGVSNENLTSQFGLIEVTYSVYKGYAESLKDTSEFSWTDESWQFEQGVIGNDEVKYKHNIRYFKIFNGSKDTINPLLRHKLNINCTITAPHGFEIVNLTTNDIFEYKKPLKKRNTVSIIGGHPYINNKRVGKDTNYDFITLAPGWNEILIRGHNISNSPKTEFIFNYIYR
;
A
#
# COMPACT_ATOMS: atom_id res chain seq x y z
N MET A 1 5.11 -30.08 6.44
CA MET A 1 4.31 -28.88 6.79
C MET A 1 5.26 -27.71 6.69
N GLU A 2 4.99 -26.77 5.80
CA GLU A 2 5.74 -25.52 5.73
C GLU A 2 5.65 -24.78 7.07
N ASN A 3 6.78 -24.27 7.55
CA ASN A 3 6.80 -23.50 8.78
C ASN A 3 6.19 -22.12 8.48
N LYS A 4 4.91 -21.95 8.80
CA LYS A 4 4.21 -20.67 8.66
C LYS A 4 4.92 -19.59 9.47
N LYS A 5 5.08 -18.40 8.90
CA LYS A 5 5.81 -17.28 9.50
C LYS A 5 4.93 -16.05 9.61
N VAL A 6 5.16 -15.29 10.67
CA VAL A 6 4.59 -13.94 10.85
C VAL A 6 5.70 -12.99 11.22
N LYS A 7 5.78 -11.86 10.52
CA LYS A 7 6.76 -10.80 10.76
C LYS A 7 6.07 -9.48 11.03
N ILE A 8 6.67 -8.68 11.89
CA ILE A 8 6.36 -7.27 12.09
C ILE A 8 7.58 -6.44 11.71
N PHE A 9 7.38 -5.35 10.99
CA PHE A 9 8.50 -4.54 10.51
C PHE A 9 8.11 -3.09 10.20
N ASN A 10 9.10 -2.23 10.19
CA ASN A 10 9.05 -0.90 9.59
C ASN A 10 10.46 -0.54 9.08
N ASP A 11 10.73 0.72 8.75
CA ASP A 11 12.03 1.19 8.25
C ASP A 11 13.18 1.03 9.27
N HIS A 12 12.88 0.75 10.54
CA HIS A 12 13.86 0.71 11.64
C HIS A 12 14.06 -0.66 12.25
N PHE A 13 13.14 -1.60 12.04
CA PHE A 13 13.20 -2.94 12.61
C PHE A 13 12.46 -3.96 11.75
N GLU A 14 12.87 -5.21 11.89
CA GLU A 14 12.16 -6.41 11.40
C GLU A 14 12.28 -7.51 12.45
N GLU A 15 11.15 -8.06 12.89
CA GLU A 15 11.07 -9.08 13.93
C GLU A 15 10.09 -10.17 13.50
N ALA A 16 10.48 -11.43 13.63
CA ALA A 16 9.57 -12.56 13.38
C ALA A 16 8.91 -13.00 14.69
N LEU A 17 7.60 -12.88 14.79
CA LEU A 17 6.83 -13.32 15.95
C LEU A 17 6.95 -14.84 16.15
N THR A 18 7.07 -15.57 15.06
CA THR A 18 7.24 -17.03 15.04
C THR A 18 8.63 -17.52 15.46
N ASP A 19 9.59 -16.62 15.72
CA ASP A 19 10.88 -16.96 16.31
C ASP A 19 10.81 -17.09 17.84
N ILE A 20 9.65 -16.75 18.44
CA ILE A 20 9.40 -17.06 19.86
C ILE A 20 9.33 -18.58 20.01
N PRO A 21 10.15 -19.20 20.89
CA PRO A 21 10.16 -20.64 21.07
C PRO A 21 8.77 -21.19 21.38
N HIS A 22 8.41 -22.29 20.75
CA HIS A 22 7.14 -23.00 20.96
C HIS A 22 5.86 -22.26 20.52
N LEU A 23 5.99 -21.07 19.92
CA LEU A 23 4.88 -20.33 19.31
C LEU A 23 4.76 -20.73 17.85
N LYS A 24 3.57 -21.11 17.42
CA LYS A 24 3.28 -21.46 16.02
C LYS A 24 2.10 -20.65 15.51
N PHE A 25 2.25 -20.04 14.36
CA PHE A 25 1.16 -19.39 13.65
C PHE A 25 0.20 -20.45 13.09
N LEU A 26 -1.08 -20.27 13.33
CA LEU A 26 -2.16 -21.15 12.87
C LEU A 26 -2.86 -20.60 11.64
N GLU A 27 -3.50 -19.46 11.81
CA GLU A 27 -4.37 -18.85 10.81
C GLU A 27 -4.49 -17.34 11.03
N PHE A 28 -5.04 -16.67 10.04
CA PHE A 28 -5.44 -15.27 10.11
C PHE A 28 -6.90 -15.12 9.71
N GLU A 29 -7.50 -14.03 10.16
CA GLU A 29 -8.85 -13.63 9.80
C GLU A 29 -8.85 -12.12 9.52
N GLU A 30 -9.38 -11.71 8.37
CA GLU A 30 -9.65 -10.33 8.02
C GLU A 30 -11.14 -10.07 8.29
N GLU A 31 -11.46 -9.12 9.15
CA GLU A 31 -12.85 -8.68 9.32
C GLU A 31 -13.34 -7.91 8.09
N ASP A 32 -14.64 -7.87 7.90
CA ASP A 32 -15.24 -7.10 6.81
C ASP A 32 -14.93 -5.61 6.93
N LEU A 33 -14.79 -4.97 5.76
CA LEU A 33 -14.50 -3.55 5.66
C LEU A 33 -15.67 -2.70 6.18
N ASP A 34 -15.36 -1.77 7.08
CA ASP A 34 -16.32 -0.75 7.50
C ASP A 34 -16.55 0.26 6.36
N ARG A 35 -17.73 0.20 5.73
CA ARG A 35 -18.13 1.06 4.63
C ARG A 35 -18.80 2.31 5.17
N LYS A 36 -18.16 3.46 5.01
CA LYS A 36 -18.71 4.77 5.39
C LYS A 36 -19.19 5.50 4.16
N SER A 37 -20.50 5.71 4.08
CA SER A 37 -21.11 6.53 3.03
C SER A 37 -21.74 7.78 3.63
N ASN A 38 -21.53 8.92 2.99
CA ASN A 38 -22.29 10.11 3.30
C ASN A 38 -23.61 10.04 2.52
N GLN A 39 -24.73 9.94 3.26
CA GLN A 39 -26.06 9.92 2.69
C GLN A 39 -26.77 11.22 3.03
N ILE A 40 -27.49 11.78 2.06
CA ILE A 40 -28.29 13.00 2.22
C ILE A 40 -29.75 12.65 1.96
N GLU A 41 -30.59 12.82 2.97
CA GLU A 41 -32.05 12.74 2.80
C GLU A 41 -32.56 14.05 2.18
N VAL A 42 -33.37 13.93 1.13
CA VAL A 42 -34.01 15.06 0.50
C VAL A 42 -35.49 14.99 0.81
N ASN A 43 -36.01 15.99 1.52
CA ASN A 43 -37.44 16.07 1.85
C ASN A 43 -38.31 16.09 0.59
N GLY A 44 -39.27 15.17 0.52
CA GLY A 44 -40.21 15.03 -0.62
C GLY A 44 -39.70 14.15 -1.76
N SER A 45 -38.60 13.46 -1.59
CA SER A 45 -38.16 12.38 -2.51
C SER A 45 -38.02 11.07 -1.81
N ASP A 46 -38.24 9.97 -2.53
CA ASP A 46 -38.02 8.62 -1.99
C ASP A 46 -36.52 8.29 -1.95
N GLY A 47 -36.08 7.65 -0.84
CA GLY A 47 -34.71 7.18 -0.66
C GLY A 47 -33.73 8.28 -0.24
N VAL A 48 -32.43 8.02 -0.43
CA VAL A 48 -31.32 8.92 -0.06
C VAL A 48 -30.38 9.13 -1.22
N LEU A 49 -29.81 10.32 -1.31
CA LEU A 49 -28.71 10.58 -2.23
C LEU A 49 -27.44 9.97 -1.66
N GLN A 50 -26.85 9.03 -2.40
CA GLN A 50 -25.61 8.37 -2.03
C GLN A 50 -24.42 9.26 -2.37
N GLY A 51 -23.67 9.67 -1.36
CA GLY A 51 -22.40 10.39 -1.53
C GLY A 51 -21.21 9.44 -1.77
N PRO A 52 -19.98 10.00 -1.84
CA PRO A 52 -18.77 9.19 -1.97
C PRO A 52 -18.64 8.16 -0.86
N MET A 53 -18.24 6.93 -1.22
CA MET A 53 -18.01 5.85 -0.28
C MET A 53 -16.54 5.81 0.13
N ASN A 54 -16.29 5.77 1.43
CA ASN A 54 -14.97 5.58 2.02
C ASN A 54 -14.92 4.29 2.82
N PHE A 55 -13.75 3.70 2.92
CA PHE A 55 -13.52 2.52 3.74
C PHE A 55 -12.84 2.91 5.04
N GLY A 56 -13.40 2.44 6.16
CA GLY A 56 -12.81 2.57 7.49
C GLY A 56 -11.72 1.53 7.76
N PRO A 57 -11.08 1.60 8.95
CA PRO A 57 -10.19 0.54 9.40
C PRO A 57 -10.97 -0.78 9.55
N PHE A 58 -10.26 -1.91 9.48
CA PHE A 58 -10.79 -3.24 9.77
C PHE A 58 -9.80 -4.00 10.66
N ASN A 59 -10.25 -5.07 11.31
CA ASN A 59 -9.38 -5.85 12.16
C ASN A 59 -8.75 -7.02 11.40
N LEU A 60 -7.45 -7.20 11.65
CA LEU A 60 -6.68 -8.38 11.28
C LEU A 60 -6.41 -9.17 12.55
N ILE A 61 -6.93 -10.37 12.62
CA ILE A 61 -6.81 -11.27 13.76
C ILE A 61 -5.82 -12.37 13.40
N LEU A 62 -4.76 -12.52 14.18
CA LEU A 62 -3.77 -13.58 14.03
C LEU A 62 -3.86 -14.55 15.19
N ARG A 63 -4.02 -15.85 14.88
CA ARG A 63 -4.12 -16.91 15.87
C ARG A 63 -2.85 -17.73 15.91
N PHE A 64 -2.37 -17.96 17.13
CA PHE A 64 -1.16 -18.74 17.41
C PHE A 64 -1.48 -19.83 18.40
N SER A 65 -0.81 -20.99 18.26
CA SER A 65 -0.73 -21.99 19.32
C SER A 65 0.61 -21.89 20.02
N TYR A 66 0.58 -22.10 21.31
CA TYR A 66 1.77 -22.26 22.13
C TYR A 66 1.76 -23.65 22.77
N LYS A 67 2.91 -24.35 22.70
CA LYS A 67 3.10 -25.65 23.36
C LYS A 67 4.45 -25.65 24.07
N GLY A 68 4.46 -25.28 25.34
CA GLY A 68 5.66 -25.27 26.19
C GLY A 68 5.78 -26.49 27.09
N THR A 69 6.81 -26.52 27.92
CA THR A 69 7.07 -27.57 28.89
C THR A 69 6.33 -27.29 30.21
N ASP A 70 6.17 -26.02 30.57
CA ASP A 70 5.49 -25.61 31.79
C ASP A 70 4.77 -24.26 31.65
N TYR A 71 4.01 -23.89 32.69
CA TYR A 71 3.26 -22.63 32.76
C TYR A 71 4.16 -21.39 32.82
N LYS A 72 5.40 -21.49 33.33
CA LYS A 72 6.30 -20.34 33.41
C LYS A 72 6.82 -19.96 32.04
N GLU A 73 7.21 -20.95 31.22
CA GLU A 73 7.59 -20.71 29.82
C GLU A 73 6.46 -20.07 29.01
N TYR A 74 5.21 -20.53 29.22
CA TYR A 74 4.05 -19.91 28.58
C TYR A 74 3.92 -18.43 28.94
N ARG A 75 4.08 -18.09 30.21
CA ARG A 75 4.03 -16.67 30.64
C ARG A 75 5.14 -15.84 30.03
N LEU A 76 6.37 -16.36 29.96
CA LEU A 76 7.51 -15.69 29.35
C LEU A 76 7.30 -15.47 27.84
N ALA A 77 6.81 -16.46 27.12
CA ALA A 77 6.50 -16.33 25.70
C ALA A 77 5.42 -15.27 25.45
N LYS A 78 4.37 -15.24 26.27
CA LYS A 78 3.32 -14.23 26.20
C LYS A 78 3.87 -12.82 26.50
N GLU A 79 4.73 -12.69 27.50
CA GLU A 79 5.35 -11.40 27.86
C GLU A 79 6.24 -10.91 26.71
N LYS A 80 7.06 -11.80 26.13
CA LYS A 80 7.89 -11.49 24.97
C LYS A 80 7.05 -11.07 23.76
N LEU A 81 5.96 -11.78 23.49
CA LEU A 81 5.03 -11.42 22.41
C LEU A 81 4.42 -10.02 22.63
N ARG A 82 3.98 -9.75 23.86
CA ARG A 82 3.43 -8.42 24.21
C ARG A 82 4.47 -7.30 24.07
N GLN A 83 5.72 -7.54 24.41
CA GLN A 83 6.81 -6.55 24.23
C GLN A 83 7.09 -6.28 22.76
N LEU A 84 7.05 -7.31 21.90
CA LEU A 84 7.27 -7.17 20.46
C LEU A 84 6.13 -6.40 19.78
N ILE A 85 4.88 -6.68 20.17
CA ILE A 85 3.69 -6.10 19.54
C ILE A 85 3.44 -4.66 20.01
N ASN A 86 3.57 -4.37 21.30
CA ASN A 86 3.23 -3.06 21.86
C ASN A 86 4.33 -2.03 21.60
N ARG A 87 4.42 -1.58 20.36
CA ARG A 87 5.31 -0.50 19.93
C ARG A 87 4.55 0.83 19.82
N ARG A 88 5.24 1.94 20.01
CA ARG A 88 4.64 3.28 19.93
C ARG A 88 4.44 3.72 18.48
N ASP A 89 5.35 3.30 17.59
CA ASP A 89 5.29 3.68 16.19
C ASP A 89 4.49 2.65 15.39
N PRO A 90 3.68 3.07 14.40
CA PRO A 90 3.01 2.18 13.48
C PRO A 90 4.01 1.28 12.73
N TYR A 91 3.58 0.08 12.42
CA TYR A 91 4.39 -0.89 11.70
C TYR A 91 3.55 -1.72 10.75
N PHE A 92 4.21 -2.55 9.96
CA PHE A 92 3.54 -3.50 9.07
C PHE A 92 3.56 -4.89 9.69
N VAL A 93 2.48 -5.63 9.45
CA VAL A 93 2.40 -7.07 9.65
C VAL A 93 2.43 -7.75 8.30
N TRP A 94 3.19 -8.84 8.23
CA TRP A 94 3.24 -9.77 7.11
C TRP A 94 3.11 -11.20 7.61
N HIS A 95 2.43 -12.06 6.87
CA HIS A 95 2.33 -13.48 7.18
C HIS A 95 2.46 -14.35 5.93
N SER A 96 2.97 -15.58 6.11
CA SER A 96 3.29 -16.50 5.01
C SER A 96 2.08 -17.01 4.22
N ASP A 97 0.87 -16.94 4.79
CA ASP A 97 -0.34 -17.41 4.11
C ASP A 97 -0.79 -16.45 3.00
N MET A 98 -0.32 -15.17 3.02
CA MET A 98 -0.50 -14.18 1.97
C MET A 98 0.83 -13.44 1.70
N PRO A 99 1.83 -14.12 1.09
CA PRO A 99 3.19 -13.62 1.01
C PRO A 99 3.34 -12.30 0.23
N GLY A 100 2.43 -12.01 -0.67
CA GLY A 100 2.43 -10.76 -1.44
C GLY A 100 1.79 -9.56 -0.77
N LYS A 101 1.22 -9.71 0.45
CA LYS A 101 0.50 -8.63 1.16
C LYS A 101 1.22 -8.21 2.44
N LYS A 102 1.11 -6.93 2.79
CA LYS A 102 1.44 -6.37 4.11
C LYS A 102 0.31 -5.48 4.60
N TYR A 103 0.15 -5.42 5.91
CA TYR A 103 -0.91 -4.66 6.57
C TYR A 103 -0.30 -3.58 7.45
N ALA A 104 -0.67 -2.33 7.23
CA ALA A 104 -0.27 -1.21 8.09
C ALA A 104 -1.16 -1.22 9.34
N VAL A 105 -0.59 -1.55 10.50
CA VAL A 105 -1.37 -1.88 11.69
C VAL A 105 -1.02 -1.07 12.92
N ILE A 106 -1.99 -1.04 13.84
CA ILE A 106 -1.84 -0.65 15.24
C ILE A 106 -2.37 -1.83 16.07
N PRO A 107 -1.64 -2.31 17.10
CA PRO A 107 -2.14 -3.38 17.96
C PRO A 107 -3.32 -2.91 18.81
N GLU A 108 -4.39 -3.70 18.85
CA GLU A 108 -5.56 -3.43 19.70
C GLU A 108 -5.55 -4.28 20.98
N GLY A 109 -5.20 -5.56 20.83
CA GLY A 109 -5.21 -6.44 21.99
C GLY A 109 -4.58 -7.80 21.74
N VAL A 110 -4.31 -8.47 22.87
CA VAL A 110 -3.87 -9.87 22.90
C VAL A 110 -4.80 -10.60 23.85
N SER A 111 -5.61 -11.49 23.31
CA SER A 111 -6.40 -12.45 24.08
C SER A 111 -5.68 -13.78 24.19
N ASN A 112 -6.00 -14.57 25.16
CA ASN A 112 -5.41 -15.90 25.31
C ASN A 112 -6.38 -16.85 26.00
N GLU A 113 -6.39 -18.06 25.52
CA GLU A 113 -7.13 -19.16 26.10
C GLU A 113 -6.14 -20.26 26.50
N ASN A 114 -6.15 -20.62 27.78
CA ASN A 114 -5.35 -21.73 28.31
C ASN A 114 -6.16 -23.00 28.24
N LEU A 115 -5.80 -23.91 27.35
CA LEU A 115 -6.43 -25.20 27.22
C LEU A 115 -5.90 -26.21 28.23
N THR A 116 -4.59 -26.14 28.51
CA THR A 116 -3.89 -26.94 29.54
C THR A 116 -2.76 -26.12 30.16
N SER A 117 -2.08 -26.68 31.16
CA SER A 117 -0.90 -26.05 31.76
C SER A 117 0.29 -25.88 30.79
N GLN A 118 0.30 -26.60 29.67
CA GLN A 118 1.39 -26.63 28.69
C GLN A 118 0.96 -26.15 27.30
N PHE A 119 -0.34 -26.05 27.03
CA PHE A 119 -0.88 -25.70 25.73
C PHE A 119 -1.92 -24.58 25.84
N GLY A 120 -1.78 -23.57 25.00
CA GLY A 120 -2.69 -22.43 24.93
C GLY A 120 -2.82 -21.90 23.51
N LEU A 121 -3.90 -21.18 23.30
CA LEU A 121 -4.15 -20.36 22.10
C LEU A 121 -3.89 -18.89 22.45
N ILE A 122 -3.27 -18.18 21.55
CA ILE A 122 -3.03 -16.74 21.67
C ILE A 122 -3.61 -16.10 20.40
N GLU A 123 -4.45 -15.12 20.61
CA GLU A 123 -5.02 -14.32 19.54
C GLU A 123 -4.52 -12.89 19.67
N VAL A 124 -4.04 -12.35 18.55
CA VAL A 124 -3.56 -10.97 18.45
C VAL A 124 -4.43 -10.23 17.47
N THR A 125 -5.12 -9.20 17.94
CA THR A 125 -5.97 -8.33 17.15
C THR A 125 -5.22 -7.05 16.79
N TYR A 126 -5.19 -6.74 15.51
CA TYR A 126 -4.62 -5.53 14.95
C TYR A 126 -5.70 -4.73 14.23
N SER A 127 -5.69 -3.41 14.39
CA SER A 127 -6.44 -2.51 13.52
C SER A 127 -5.61 -2.15 12.29
N VAL A 128 -6.10 -2.48 11.10
CA VAL A 128 -5.53 -2.07 9.82
C VAL A 128 -6.03 -0.66 9.51
N TYR A 129 -5.33 0.34 10.02
CA TYR A 129 -5.80 1.73 10.06
C TYR A 129 -5.94 2.40 8.70
N LYS A 130 -5.31 1.87 7.65
CA LYS A 130 -5.45 2.38 6.28
C LYS A 130 -6.75 1.93 5.59
N GLY A 131 -7.43 0.88 6.12
CA GLY A 131 -8.61 0.29 5.49
C GLY A 131 -8.32 -0.53 4.24
N TYR A 132 -7.06 -0.94 4.04
CA TYR A 132 -6.61 -1.80 2.94
C TYR A 132 -5.25 -2.43 3.26
N ALA A 133 -4.96 -3.58 2.64
CA ALA A 133 -3.63 -4.15 2.59
C ALA A 133 -2.85 -3.60 1.39
N GLU A 134 -1.53 -3.61 1.46
CA GLU A 134 -0.62 -3.16 0.40
C GLU A 134 0.21 -4.33 -0.11
N SER A 135 0.67 -4.25 -1.37
CA SER A 135 1.69 -5.18 -1.86
C SER A 135 2.95 -5.09 -0.97
N LEU A 136 3.62 -6.21 -0.74
CA LEU A 136 4.80 -6.28 0.12
C LEU A 136 5.87 -5.28 -0.34
N LYS A 137 6.14 -5.24 -1.65
CA LYS A 137 7.05 -4.28 -2.29
C LYS A 137 6.27 -3.23 -3.10
N ASP A 138 6.89 -2.12 -3.41
CA ASP A 138 6.37 -1.16 -4.37
C ASP A 138 6.87 -1.45 -5.80
N THR A 139 6.31 -0.74 -6.78
CA THR A 139 6.60 -0.98 -8.21
C THR A 139 8.02 -0.62 -8.64
N SER A 140 8.84 0.02 -7.81
CA SER A 140 10.26 0.25 -8.11
C SER A 140 11.08 -1.04 -8.10
N GLU A 141 10.63 -2.04 -7.31
CA GLU A 141 11.21 -3.38 -7.16
C GLU A 141 10.36 -4.47 -7.83
N PHE A 142 9.54 -4.09 -8.80
CA PHE A 142 8.64 -5.02 -9.46
C PHE A 142 9.39 -6.15 -10.19
N SER A 143 9.00 -7.39 -9.90
CA SER A 143 9.49 -8.60 -10.55
C SER A 143 8.39 -9.65 -10.65
N TRP A 144 8.27 -10.32 -11.78
CA TRP A 144 7.31 -11.42 -11.99
C TRP A 144 7.68 -12.71 -11.27
N THR A 145 8.95 -12.89 -10.95
CA THR A 145 9.49 -14.13 -10.35
C THR A 145 9.54 -14.09 -8.83
N ASP A 146 9.16 -12.96 -8.24
CA ASP A 146 9.20 -12.75 -6.80
C ASP A 146 7.81 -12.97 -6.19
N GLU A 147 7.71 -13.83 -5.18
CA GLU A 147 6.47 -14.09 -4.41
C GLU A 147 5.97 -12.86 -3.60
N SER A 148 6.65 -11.72 -3.73
CA SER A 148 6.28 -10.45 -3.09
C SER A 148 5.01 -9.81 -3.66
N TRP A 149 4.40 -10.39 -4.68
CA TRP A 149 3.23 -9.87 -5.38
C TRP A 149 2.07 -10.85 -5.32
N GLN A 150 0.93 -10.39 -4.82
CA GLN A 150 -0.31 -11.17 -4.85
C GLN A 150 -1.04 -10.86 -6.16
N PHE A 151 -0.93 -11.73 -7.13
CA PHE A 151 -1.69 -11.63 -8.38
C PHE A 151 -3.02 -12.35 -8.21
N GLU A 152 -4.04 -11.62 -7.81
CA GLU A 152 -5.41 -12.15 -7.80
C GLU A 152 -5.99 -12.08 -9.21
N GLN A 153 -6.29 -13.25 -9.78
CA GLN A 153 -7.12 -13.47 -10.97
C GLN A 153 -6.86 -12.55 -12.18
N GLY A 154 -6.13 -13.05 -13.15
CA GLY A 154 -6.09 -12.51 -14.50
C GLY A 154 -4.91 -11.62 -14.85
N VAL A 155 -3.95 -11.40 -13.96
CA VAL A 155 -2.66 -10.84 -14.35
C VAL A 155 -1.85 -11.98 -14.97
N ILE A 156 -1.96 -12.15 -16.27
CA ILE A 156 -1.05 -13.02 -17.03
C ILE A 156 0.32 -12.38 -16.93
N GLY A 157 1.32 -13.14 -16.45
CA GLY A 157 2.71 -12.70 -16.45
C GLY A 157 3.10 -12.27 -17.87
N ASN A 158 3.13 -10.95 -18.09
CA ASN A 158 3.47 -10.38 -19.39
C ASN A 158 4.70 -9.48 -19.20
N ASP A 159 5.74 -9.71 -19.98
CA ASP A 159 6.97 -8.90 -20.00
C ASP A 159 6.74 -7.42 -20.33
N GLU A 160 5.50 -7.05 -20.71
CA GLU A 160 5.13 -5.67 -21.05
C GLU A 160 4.93 -4.76 -19.84
N VAL A 161 4.72 -5.30 -18.63
CA VAL A 161 4.52 -4.47 -17.43
C VAL A 161 5.84 -3.83 -17.00
N LYS A 162 5.91 -2.51 -17.17
CA LYS A 162 7.03 -1.67 -16.77
C LYS A 162 6.55 -0.41 -16.07
N TYR A 163 7.32 0.04 -15.09
CA TYR A 163 7.03 1.26 -14.33
C TYR A 163 8.07 2.36 -14.56
N LYS A 164 9.11 2.05 -15.36
CA LYS A 164 10.16 2.98 -15.79
C LYS A 164 10.13 3.10 -17.31
N HIS A 165 9.94 4.31 -17.80
CA HIS A 165 9.80 4.59 -19.23
C HIS A 165 10.72 5.74 -19.65
N ASN A 166 11.14 5.71 -20.93
CA ASN A 166 11.97 6.76 -21.55
C ASN A 166 11.33 7.30 -22.84
N ILE A 167 10.03 7.15 -22.97
CA ILE A 167 9.22 7.60 -24.11
C ILE A 167 8.08 8.49 -23.61
N ARG A 168 7.45 9.24 -24.52
CA ARG A 168 6.38 10.19 -24.16
C ARG A 168 5.01 9.55 -23.97
N TYR A 169 4.74 8.44 -24.65
CA TYR A 169 3.48 7.70 -24.55
C TYR A 169 3.76 6.27 -24.11
N PHE A 170 3.18 5.85 -23.02
CA PHE A 170 3.38 4.54 -22.44
C PHE A 170 2.18 4.13 -21.58
N LYS A 171 2.17 2.87 -21.15
CA LYS A 171 1.12 2.33 -20.29
C LYS A 171 1.68 1.96 -18.91
N ILE A 172 0.87 2.23 -17.88
CA ILE A 172 1.14 1.83 -16.50
C ILE A 172 0.04 0.88 -16.07
N PHE A 173 0.43 -0.27 -15.54
CA PHE A 173 -0.49 -1.28 -15.04
C PHE A 173 -0.73 -1.10 -13.54
N ASN A 174 -1.99 -0.92 -13.12
CA ASN A 174 -2.41 -0.96 -11.73
C ASN A 174 -3.09 -2.31 -11.46
N GLY A 175 -2.40 -3.22 -10.76
CA GLY A 175 -2.92 -4.55 -10.40
C GLY A 175 -3.91 -4.56 -9.23
N SER A 176 -4.24 -3.37 -8.68
CA SER A 176 -5.26 -3.24 -7.65
C SER A 176 -6.66 -3.34 -8.26
N LYS A 177 -7.64 -3.76 -7.46
CA LYS A 177 -9.07 -3.64 -7.82
C LYS A 177 -9.63 -2.24 -7.58
N ASP A 178 -8.84 -1.35 -7.03
CA ASP A 178 -9.21 0.03 -6.71
C ASP A 178 -8.29 1.05 -7.39
N THR A 179 -8.77 2.27 -7.53
CA THR A 179 -8.00 3.40 -8.07
C THR A 179 -6.92 3.82 -7.08
N ILE A 180 -5.67 3.88 -7.52
CA ILE A 180 -4.59 4.49 -6.74
C ILE A 180 -4.80 6.01 -6.77
N ASN A 181 -5.17 6.57 -5.63
CA ASN A 181 -5.51 7.98 -5.48
C ASN A 181 -4.75 8.61 -4.30
N PRO A 182 -3.83 9.57 -4.53
CA PRO A 182 -3.08 10.24 -3.47
C PRO A 182 -3.96 10.95 -2.42
N LEU A 183 -5.14 11.44 -2.79
CA LEU A 183 -6.08 12.08 -1.84
C LEU A 183 -6.64 11.08 -0.81
N LEU A 184 -6.70 9.80 -1.16
CA LEU A 184 -7.09 8.71 -0.27
C LEU A 184 -5.89 8.13 0.50
N ARG A 185 -4.75 8.85 0.50
CA ARG A 185 -3.47 8.47 1.15
C ARG A 185 -2.83 7.22 0.55
N HIS A 186 -3.20 6.83 -0.67
CA HIS A 186 -2.51 5.79 -1.39
C HIS A 186 -1.13 6.29 -1.80
N LYS A 187 -0.10 5.45 -1.63
CA LYS A 187 1.25 5.79 -2.09
C LYS A 187 1.26 5.89 -3.61
N LEU A 188 1.57 7.05 -4.14
CA LEU A 188 1.86 7.27 -5.55
C LEU A 188 2.92 8.36 -5.66
N ASN A 189 4.11 7.96 -6.12
CA ASN A 189 5.21 8.86 -6.40
C ASN A 189 5.53 8.77 -7.89
N ILE A 190 5.65 9.92 -8.56
CA ILE A 190 5.99 10.00 -9.98
C ILE A 190 7.24 10.84 -10.11
N ASN A 191 8.31 10.24 -10.62
CA ASN A 191 9.55 10.93 -10.92
C ASN A 191 9.63 11.18 -12.43
N CYS A 192 9.76 12.43 -12.86
CA CYS A 192 9.89 12.79 -14.26
C CYS A 192 11.11 13.68 -14.48
N THR A 193 12.12 13.16 -15.20
CA THR A 193 13.30 13.90 -15.63
C THR A 193 13.16 14.25 -17.09
N ILE A 194 12.99 15.54 -17.38
CA ILE A 194 12.67 16.04 -18.72
C ILE A 194 13.31 17.40 -18.96
N THR A 195 13.69 17.68 -20.21
CA THR A 195 13.97 19.05 -20.65
C THR A 195 12.68 19.65 -21.21
N ALA A 196 12.20 20.72 -20.58
CA ALA A 196 10.94 21.36 -20.91
C ALA A 196 11.09 22.89 -20.80
N PRO A 197 11.47 23.61 -21.88
CA PRO A 197 11.72 25.06 -21.84
C PRO A 197 10.49 25.89 -21.46
N HIS A 198 9.30 25.36 -21.69
CA HIS A 198 8.01 26.03 -21.42
C HIS A 198 7.13 25.27 -20.42
N GLY A 199 7.71 24.35 -19.65
CA GLY A 199 6.95 23.45 -18.80
C GLY A 199 6.48 22.20 -19.55
N PHE A 200 5.74 21.34 -18.85
CA PHE A 200 5.21 20.07 -19.41
C PHE A 200 3.98 19.61 -18.65
N GLU A 201 3.26 18.69 -19.27
CA GLU A 201 2.11 18.02 -18.66
C GLU A 201 2.33 16.51 -18.63
N ILE A 202 1.86 15.86 -17.57
CA ILE A 202 1.63 14.42 -17.50
C ILE A 202 0.12 14.24 -17.55
N VAL A 203 -0.35 13.50 -18.54
CA VAL A 203 -1.78 13.25 -18.76
C VAL A 203 -2.03 11.76 -18.61
N ASN A 204 -2.94 11.36 -17.74
CA ASN A 204 -3.52 10.03 -17.75
C ASN A 204 -4.78 10.07 -18.63
N LEU A 205 -4.69 9.52 -19.83
CA LEU A 205 -5.79 9.49 -20.79
C LEU A 205 -6.94 8.57 -20.34
N THR A 206 -6.67 7.64 -19.44
CA THR A 206 -7.67 6.70 -18.91
C THR A 206 -8.57 7.36 -17.87
N THR A 207 -8.01 8.19 -16.98
CA THR A 207 -8.74 8.91 -15.91
C THR A 207 -9.05 10.35 -16.28
N ASN A 208 -8.46 10.87 -17.37
CA ASN A 208 -8.49 12.28 -17.79
C ASN A 208 -7.81 13.25 -16.79
N ASP A 209 -6.93 12.74 -15.94
CA ASP A 209 -6.17 13.59 -15.03
C ASP A 209 -5.02 14.27 -15.77
N ILE A 210 -4.76 15.54 -15.41
CA ILE A 210 -3.70 16.35 -16.01
C ILE A 210 -2.90 17.02 -14.90
N PHE A 211 -1.64 16.62 -14.74
CA PHE A 211 -0.68 17.36 -13.94
C PHE A 211 0.14 18.28 -14.85
N GLU A 212 0.16 19.58 -14.59
CA GLU A 212 0.93 20.58 -15.34
C GLU A 212 2.00 21.25 -14.47
N TYR A 213 3.23 21.29 -14.96
CA TYR A 213 4.30 22.12 -14.41
C TYR A 213 4.63 23.25 -15.39
N LYS A 214 4.51 24.50 -14.94
CA LYS A 214 4.45 25.72 -15.80
C LYS A 214 5.79 26.43 -16.02
N LYS A 215 6.85 26.02 -15.32
CA LYS A 215 8.16 26.71 -15.39
C LYS A 215 9.16 25.94 -16.25
N PRO A 216 10.19 26.63 -16.77
CA PRO A 216 11.25 25.98 -17.53
C PRO A 216 12.01 24.93 -16.72
N LEU A 217 12.26 23.78 -17.34
CA LEU A 217 13.08 22.70 -16.78
C LEU A 217 14.29 22.42 -17.65
N LYS A 218 15.46 22.34 -17.02
CA LYS A 218 16.71 21.96 -17.65
C LYS A 218 16.92 20.45 -17.58
N LYS A 219 17.70 19.87 -18.46
CA LYS A 219 17.93 18.43 -18.65
C LYS A 219 18.27 17.61 -17.39
N ARG A 220 18.74 18.22 -16.32
CA ARG A 220 19.15 17.52 -15.09
C ARG A 220 18.14 17.63 -13.96
N ASN A 221 17.05 18.35 -14.16
CA ASN A 221 16.06 18.54 -13.11
C ASN A 221 15.01 17.42 -13.19
N THR A 222 14.74 16.80 -12.06
CA THR A 222 13.66 15.85 -11.89
C THR A 222 12.54 16.52 -11.11
N VAL A 223 11.33 16.47 -11.66
CA VAL A 223 10.10 16.76 -10.91
C VAL A 223 9.67 15.48 -10.24
N SER A 224 9.64 15.48 -8.91
CA SER A 224 9.14 14.36 -8.09
C SER A 224 7.79 14.74 -7.52
N ILE A 225 6.73 14.05 -7.91
CA ILE A 225 5.38 14.21 -7.38
C ILE A 225 5.21 13.13 -6.31
N ILE A 226 5.18 13.52 -5.05
CA ILE A 226 5.12 12.61 -3.90
C ILE A 226 3.76 12.79 -3.22
N GLY A 227 2.91 11.76 -3.30
CA GLY A 227 1.56 11.83 -2.72
C GLY A 227 0.76 13.04 -3.21
N GLY A 228 0.88 13.39 -4.51
CA GLY A 228 0.24 14.56 -5.12
C GLY A 228 0.97 15.90 -4.93
N HIS A 229 2.08 15.93 -4.18
CA HIS A 229 2.86 17.16 -3.95
C HIS A 229 4.12 17.19 -4.83
N PRO A 230 4.29 18.23 -5.68
CA PRO A 230 5.45 18.34 -6.57
C PRO A 230 6.65 18.97 -5.87
N TYR A 231 7.84 18.39 -6.13
CA TYR A 231 9.15 18.81 -5.63
C TYR A 231 10.17 18.88 -6.75
N ILE A 232 11.09 19.82 -6.66
CA ILE A 232 12.33 19.89 -7.46
C ILE A 232 13.48 20.16 -6.50
N ASN A 233 14.53 19.33 -6.53
CA ASN A 233 15.67 19.45 -5.61
C ASN A 233 15.24 19.57 -4.14
N ASN A 234 14.30 18.74 -3.71
CA ASN A 234 13.69 18.72 -2.38
C ASN A 234 12.94 20.00 -1.97
N LYS A 235 12.69 20.92 -2.90
CA LYS A 235 11.87 22.12 -2.67
C LYS A 235 10.49 21.92 -3.25
N ARG A 236 9.46 22.19 -2.46
CA ARG A 236 8.05 22.14 -2.91
C ARG A 236 7.77 23.25 -3.94
N VAL A 237 7.23 22.85 -5.10
CA VAL A 237 6.99 23.75 -6.24
C VAL A 237 5.51 23.82 -6.63
N GLY A 238 4.61 23.54 -5.72
CA GLY A 238 3.15 23.49 -6.00
C GLY A 238 2.57 24.75 -6.65
N LYS A 239 3.09 25.96 -6.30
CA LYS A 239 2.62 27.21 -6.94
C LYS A 239 2.97 27.35 -8.43
N ASP A 240 3.88 26.51 -8.94
CA ASP A 240 4.28 26.50 -10.34
C ASP A 240 3.55 25.42 -11.13
N THR A 241 2.45 24.84 -10.58
CA THR A 241 1.65 23.79 -11.17
C THR A 241 0.18 24.24 -11.33
N ASN A 242 -0.66 23.37 -11.88
CA ASN A 242 -2.11 23.55 -11.92
C ASN A 242 -2.82 23.11 -10.61
N TYR A 243 -2.08 22.66 -9.59
CA TYR A 243 -2.58 22.06 -8.33
C TYR A 243 -3.35 20.75 -8.50
N ASP A 244 -3.27 20.14 -9.64
CA ASP A 244 -3.89 18.86 -9.93
C ASP A 244 -2.92 17.69 -9.71
N PHE A 245 -3.42 16.46 -9.74
CA PHE A 245 -2.65 15.25 -9.48
C PHE A 245 -3.09 14.13 -10.42
N ILE A 246 -2.30 13.06 -10.49
CA ILE A 246 -2.59 11.88 -11.30
C ILE A 246 -3.15 10.78 -10.40
N THR A 247 -4.19 10.10 -10.87
CA THR A 247 -4.68 8.83 -10.32
C THR A 247 -4.40 7.69 -11.29
N LEU A 248 -4.47 6.44 -10.83
CA LEU A 248 -4.33 5.25 -11.67
C LEU A 248 -5.56 4.35 -11.47
N ALA A 249 -6.40 4.26 -12.49
CA ALA A 249 -7.53 3.33 -12.50
C ALA A 249 -7.05 1.86 -12.46
N PRO A 250 -7.87 0.90 -12.01
CA PRO A 250 -7.57 -0.52 -12.13
C PRO A 250 -7.24 -0.93 -13.56
N GLY A 251 -6.23 -1.79 -13.73
CA GLY A 251 -5.78 -2.24 -15.05
C GLY A 251 -4.81 -1.26 -15.73
N TRP A 252 -4.87 -1.20 -17.05
CA TRP A 252 -3.95 -0.41 -17.86
C TRP A 252 -4.35 1.07 -17.90
N ASN A 253 -3.39 1.96 -17.60
CA ASN A 253 -3.51 3.40 -17.71
C ASN A 253 -2.61 3.92 -18.81
N GLU A 254 -3.16 4.69 -19.74
CA GLU A 254 -2.43 5.30 -20.85
C GLU A 254 -1.89 6.67 -20.43
N ILE A 255 -0.56 6.79 -20.39
CA ILE A 255 0.12 7.99 -19.93
C ILE A 255 0.75 8.71 -21.12
N LEU A 256 0.49 10.01 -21.24
CA LEU A 256 1.05 10.89 -22.25
C LEU A 256 1.80 12.05 -21.57
N ILE A 257 3.07 12.23 -21.94
CA ILE A 257 3.86 13.41 -21.55
C ILE A 257 3.86 14.37 -22.73
N ARG A 258 3.31 15.56 -22.55
CA ARG A 258 3.23 16.58 -23.58
C ARG A 258 3.72 17.96 -23.13
N GLY A 259 4.07 18.82 -24.08
CA GLY A 259 4.56 20.16 -23.87
C GLY A 259 5.23 20.72 -25.12
N HIS A 260 5.47 22.03 -25.13
CA HIS A 260 6.10 22.69 -26.25
C HIS A 260 7.64 22.55 -26.17
N ASN A 261 8.27 22.01 -27.26
CA ASN A 261 9.71 21.77 -27.38
C ASN A 261 10.33 20.91 -26.25
N ILE A 262 9.57 19.94 -25.73
CA ILE A 262 10.07 19.00 -24.73
C ILE A 262 10.98 17.94 -25.35
N SER A 263 11.88 17.35 -24.55
CA SER A 263 12.75 16.25 -24.98
C SER A 263 11.93 15.03 -25.44
N ASN A 264 12.44 14.30 -26.45
CA ASN A 264 11.76 13.11 -26.99
C ASN A 264 11.85 11.89 -26.06
N SER A 265 12.77 11.90 -25.09
CA SER A 265 13.05 10.77 -24.22
C SER A 265 13.03 11.22 -22.75
N PRO A 266 11.85 11.58 -22.20
CA PRO A 266 11.71 11.85 -20.78
C PRO A 266 11.94 10.56 -20.00
N LYS A 267 12.66 10.62 -18.87
CA LYS A 267 12.76 9.48 -17.95
C LYS A 267 11.67 9.60 -16.91
N THR A 268 10.72 8.69 -16.93
CA THR A 268 9.57 8.70 -16.02
C THR A 268 9.50 7.39 -15.27
N GLU A 269 9.25 7.47 -13.97
CA GLU A 269 9.09 6.33 -13.08
C GLU A 269 7.84 6.54 -12.22
N PHE A 270 6.99 5.50 -12.13
CA PHE A 270 5.81 5.43 -11.28
C PHE A 270 6.06 4.47 -10.14
N ILE A 271 5.97 4.93 -8.90
CA ILE A 271 6.26 4.15 -7.69
C ILE A 271 5.01 4.16 -6.80
N PHE A 272 4.39 2.99 -6.66
CA PHE A 272 3.20 2.79 -5.83
C PHE A 272 3.10 1.35 -5.35
N ASN A 273 2.28 1.11 -4.34
CA ASN A 273 1.92 -0.24 -3.93
C ASN A 273 0.56 -0.61 -4.53
N TYR A 274 0.36 -1.87 -4.87
CA TYR A 274 -0.99 -2.37 -5.14
C TYR A 274 -1.79 -2.38 -3.84
N ILE A 275 -3.09 -2.16 -3.97
CA ILE A 275 -4.04 -2.11 -2.86
C ILE A 275 -4.97 -3.32 -2.97
N TYR A 276 -5.16 -3.99 -1.83
CA TYR A 276 -6.03 -5.15 -1.69
C TYR A 276 -7.10 -4.86 -0.64
N ARG A 277 -8.34 -5.18 -0.99
CA ARG A 277 -9.51 -5.09 -0.12
C ARG A 277 -10.37 -6.34 -0.20
#